data_e9ca68ce66008e3e68d484e5ada4ab03
#
_entry.id   e9ca68ce66008e3e68d484e5ada4ab03
#
_cell.length_a   1.000
_cell.length_b   1.000
_cell.length_c   1.000
_cell.angle_alpha   90.00
_cell.angle_beta   90.00
_cell.angle_gamma   90.00
#
_symmetry.space_group_name_H-M   'P 1'
#
loop_
_entity.id
_entity.type
_entity.pdbx_description
1 polymer ?
#
loop_
_entity_poly.entity_id
_entity_poly.type
_entity_poly.pdbx_seq_one_letter_code
_entity_poly.pdbx_strand_id
1 'polypeptide(L)'
;MKIILSRKGFDSQYGGIPSPIFADLGPTSLPIPLREGIELSRCKLQGRSLEKVVADLSGKEISPNWLVHLDPDLCSSSVKRKPGWRPSFGQADAAQGHLSNQNVGVGDLFLFFGWFQHVQAMGGRWAYSGNRQGFHALFGWLQVDRVIDVDAEIDSIPPWLEDHVHVMFHREMRGKRNTIYVGRERLGLGSVEGLSGAGRFNCWHDSLQLTKNGESRSKWSLPGWFNPWGKKTCLSYHGNPKRWTMDGDRVILTTVGKGQEFVLDTNEYPQAIGWAEDLICKGNT
;
A
#
# COMPACT_ATOMS: atom_id res chain seq x y z
N MET A 1 -4.92 -0.82 19.10
CA MET A 1 -4.73 -1.04 17.65
C MET A 1 -3.85 0.07 17.10
N LYS A 2 -3.08 -0.22 16.04
CA LYS A 2 -2.32 0.77 15.28
C LYS A 2 -2.82 0.84 13.86
N ILE A 3 -2.69 2.01 13.23
CA ILE A 3 -2.89 2.19 11.80
C ILE A 3 -1.54 2.53 11.19
N ILE A 4 -1.16 1.81 10.15
CA ILE A 4 0.13 1.93 9.49
C ILE A 4 -0.09 2.47 8.07
N LEU A 5 0.42 3.67 7.77
CA LEU A 5 0.49 4.15 6.40
C LEU A 5 1.77 3.58 5.76
N SER A 6 1.60 2.61 4.89
CA SER A 6 2.70 1.82 4.28
C SER A 6 2.89 2.19 2.81
N ARG A 7 4.11 2.64 2.45
CA ARG A 7 4.43 3.06 1.07
C ARG A 7 4.82 1.87 0.21
N LYS A 8 4.06 1.63 -0.87
CA LYS A 8 4.24 0.49 -1.78
C LYS A 8 4.02 0.86 -3.25
N GLY A 9 4.36 -0.08 -4.12
CA GLY A 9 4.21 0.06 -5.57
C GLY A 9 5.36 0.81 -6.24
N PHE A 10 5.13 1.23 -7.48
CA PHE A 10 6.12 2.00 -8.25
C PHE A 10 6.45 3.33 -7.56
N ASP A 11 7.74 3.67 -7.61
CA ASP A 11 8.25 4.98 -7.19
C ASP A 11 9.30 5.50 -8.18
N SER A 12 9.97 6.60 -7.84
CA SER A 12 11.00 7.20 -8.69
C SER A 12 12.25 6.32 -8.88
N GLN A 13 12.51 5.37 -8.00
CA GLN A 13 13.64 4.43 -8.09
C GLN A 13 13.21 3.11 -8.73
N TYR A 14 11.97 2.67 -8.47
CA TYR A 14 11.41 1.42 -8.96
C TYR A 14 10.23 1.70 -9.89
N GLY A 15 10.39 1.40 -11.17
CA GLY A 15 9.38 1.64 -12.21
C GLY A 15 9.40 3.05 -12.83
N GLY A 16 9.69 4.09 -12.08
CA GLY A 16 9.95 5.46 -12.58
C GLY A 16 8.73 6.22 -13.13
N ILE A 17 7.53 5.67 -12.99
CA ILE A 17 6.26 6.29 -13.41
C ILE A 17 5.21 6.19 -12.30
N PRO A 18 4.24 7.13 -12.22
CA PRO A 18 3.12 6.97 -11.29
C PRO A 18 2.24 5.77 -11.65
N SER A 19 1.72 5.09 -10.63
CA SER A 19 0.67 4.10 -10.78
C SER A 19 -0.62 4.75 -11.25
N PRO A 20 -1.43 4.08 -12.09
CA PRO A 20 -2.65 4.66 -12.65
C PRO A 20 -3.80 4.72 -11.64
N ILE A 21 -4.64 5.75 -11.76
CA ILE A 21 -5.99 5.80 -11.22
C ILE A 21 -6.95 5.71 -12.40
N PHE A 22 -7.64 4.60 -12.52
CA PHE A 22 -8.67 4.40 -13.54
C PHE A 22 -10.02 4.90 -13.03
N ALA A 23 -10.83 5.46 -13.92
CA ALA A 23 -12.17 5.95 -13.56
C ALA A 23 -13.11 4.82 -13.10
N ASP A 24 -12.92 3.61 -13.63
CA ASP A 24 -13.76 2.43 -13.37
C ASP A 24 -13.14 1.39 -12.45
N LEU A 25 -11.87 1.56 -12.05
CA LEU A 25 -11.16 0.61 -11.18
C LEU A 25 -10.50 1.26 -9.96
N GLY A 26 -10.53 2.59 -9.88
CA GLY A 26 -9.83 3.31 -8.82
C GLY A 26 -8.30 3.20 -8.89
N PRO A 27 -7.62 3.48 -7.77
CA PRO A 27 -6.16 3.45 -7.71
C PRO A 27 -5.63 2.03 -7.85
N THR A 28 -4.72 1.84 -8.80
CA THR A 28 -4.15 0.54 -9.16
C THR A 28 -2.64 0.59 -8.99
N SER A 29 -2.13 0.02 -7.90
CA SER A 29 -0.68 -0.07 -7.68
C SER A 29 -0.04 -0.97 -8.73
N LEU A 30 1.01 -0.47 -9.37
CA LEU A 30 1.84 -1.28 -10.26
C LEU A 30 2.81 -2.11 -9.42
N PRO A 31 2.99 -3.42 -9.76
CA PRO A 31 3.84 -4.32 -8.99
C PRO A 31 5.31 -3.97 -9.15
N ILE A 32 6.09 -4.10 -8.09
CA ILE A 32 7.49 -3.64 -8.03
C ILE A 32 8.38 -4.50 -8.94
N PRO A 33 9.18 -3.89 -9.86
CA PRO A 33 10.12 -4.64 -10.68
C PRO A 33 11.23 -5.29 -9.84
N LEU A 34 11.54 -6.55 -10.14
CA LEU A 34 12.62 -7.30 -9.50
C LEU A 34 13.41 -8.10 -10.56
N ARG A 35 14.56 -8.65 -10.12
CA ARG A 35 15.37 -9.56 -10.94
C ARG A 35 14.78 -10.95 -11.06
N GLU A 36 13.93 -11.33 -10.13
CA GLU A 36 13.22 -12.60 -10.04
C GLU A 36 11.81 -12.34 -9.55
N GLY A 37 10.85 -13.20 -9.88
CA GLY A 37 9.45 -13.01 -9.50
C GLY A 37 8.47 -13.58 -10.53
N ILE A 38 7.34 -12.90 -10.67
CA ILE A 38 6.29 -13.25 -11.62
C ILE A 38 6.48 -12.41 -12.89
N GLU A 39 6.32 -12.99 -14.07
CA GLU A 39 6.30 -12.24 -15.31
C GLU A 39 5.17 -11.21 -15.31
N LEU A 40 5.48 -9.94 -15.62
CA LEU A 40 4.46 -8.88 -15.67
C LEU A 40 3.32 -9.21 -16.64
N SER A 41 3.61 -9.92 -17.73
CA SER A 41 2.64 -10.40 -18.73
C SER A 41 1.54 -11.29 -18.12
N ARG A 42 1.84 -11.99 -17.04
CA ARG A 42 0.88 -12.86 -16.31
C ARG A 42 0.01 -12.08 -15.32
N CYS A 43 0.40 -10.85 -14.98
CA CYS A 43 -0.32 -10.02 -14.03
C CYS A 43 -1.49 -9.31 -14.71
N LYS A 44 -2.69 -9.49 -14.15
CA LYS A 44 -3.93 -8.88 -14.64
C LYS A 44 -4.63 -8.11 -13.53
N LEU A 45 -5.36 -7.11 -13.91
CA LEU A 45 -6.28 -6.40 -13.03
C LEU A 45 -7.64 -6.34 -13.68
N GLN A 46 -8.62 -7.08 -13.15
CA GLN A 46 -9.99 -7.20 -13.69
C GLN A 46 -9.97 -7.42 -15.22
N GLY A 47 -9.12 -8.34 -15.69
CA GLY A 47 -8.97 -8.68 -17.11
C GLY A 47 -8.00 -7.78 -17.90
N ARG A 48 -7.55 -6.63 -17.39
CA ARG A 48 -6.55 -5.77 -18.05
C ARG A 48 -5.15 -6.34 -17.88
N SER A 49 -4.38 -6.39 -18.96
CA SER A 49 -2.94 -6.68 -18.90
C SER A 49 -2.18 -5.52 -18.27
N LEU A 50 -1.50 -5.77 -17.14
CA LEU A 50 -0.64 -4.75 -16.52
C LEU A 50 0.58 -4.43 -17.37
N GLU A 51 1.10 -5.39 -18.13
CA GLU A 51 2.16 -5.17 -19.13
C GLU A 51 1.77 -4.09 -20.14
N LYS A 52 0.56 -4.22 -20.74
CA LYS A 52 0.04 -3.20 -21.67
C LYS A 52 -0.12 -1.83 -21.01
N VAL A 53 -0.62 -1.80 -19.79
CA VAL A 53 -0.78 -0.54 -19.03
C VAL A 53 0.58 0.11 -18.81
N VAL A 54 1.59 -0.65 -18.37
CA VAL A 54 2.94 -0.11 -18.12
C VAL A 54 3.58 0.35 -19.43
N ALA A 55 3.45 -0.42 -20.52
CA ALA A 55 3.96 -0.03 -21.84
C ALA A 55 3.35 1.30 -22.32
N ASP A 56 2.02 1.41 -22.26
CA ASP A 56 1.30 2.62 -22.67
C ASP A 56 1.75 3.84 -21.85
N LEU A 57 1.81 3.72 -20.51
CA LEU A 57 2.11 4.83 -19.61
C LEU A 57 3.59 5.23 -19.59
N SER A 58 4.51 4.27 -19.74
CA SER A 58 5.95 4.55 -19.79
C SER A 58 6.40 5.07 -21.16
N GLY A 59 5.67 4.73 -22.22
CA GLY A 59 6.08 4.94 -23.60
C GLY A 59 7.27 4.07 -24.01
N LYS A 60 7.53 2.99 -23.27
CA LYS A 60 8.65 2.06 -23.52
C LYS A 60 8.10 0.69 -23.86
N GLU A 61 8.81 -0.01 -24.72
CA GLU A 61 8.59 -1.44 -24.92
C GLU A 61 8.94 -2.20 -23.65
N ILE A 62 8.04 -3.06 -23.19
CA ILE A 62 8.25 -3.88 -22.01
C ILE A 62 8.90 -5.18 -22.43
N SER A 63 10.04 -5.51 -21.80
CA SER A 63 10.67 -6.80 -22.03
C SER A 63 9.72 -7.94 -21.62
N PRO A 64 9.57 -8.99 -22.45
CA PRO A 64 8.78 -10.17 -22.09
C PRO A 64 9.22 -10.82 -20.76
N ASN A 65 10.47 -10.63 -20.39
CA ASN A 65 11.07 -11.18 -19.16
C ASN A 65 11.06 -10.17 -18.01
N TRP A 66 10.25 -9.12 -18.07
CA TRP A 66 10.16 -8.18 -16.96
C TRP A 66 9.43 -8.84 -15.78
N LEU A 67 10.21 -9.15 -14.76
CA LEU A 67 9.76 -9.81 -13.57
C LEU A 67 9.35 -8.77 -12.51
N VAL A 68 8.29 -9.07 -11.80
CA VAL A 68 7.72 -8.21 -10.76
C VAL A 68 7.28 -9.06 -9.57
N HIS A 69 7.06 -8.40 -8.44
CA HIS A 69 6.39 -9.03 -7.31
C HIS A 69 5.15 -8.24 -6.88
N LEU A 70 4.14 -8.99 -6.44
CA LEU A 70 2.92 -8.45 -5.87
C LEU A 70 3.12 -8.31 -4.36
N ASP A 71 3.47 -7.11 -3.92
CA ASP A 71 3.63 -6.79 -2.50
C ASP A 71 3.23 -5.33 -2.23
N PRO A 72 2.06 -5.10 -1.60
CA PRO A 72 1.14 -6.09 -1.04
C PRO A 72 0.36 -6.85 -2.10
N ASP A 73 0.11 -8.13 -1.83
CA ASP A 73 -0.72 -9.00 -2.65
C ASP A 73 -2.16 -9.01 -2.14
N LEU A 74 -2.98 -8.11 -2.65
CA LEU A 74 -4.33 -7.84 -2.17
C LEU A 74 -5.46 -8.38 -3.06
N CYS A 75 -5.13 -8.88 -4.25
CA CYS A 75 -6.15 -9.21 -5.26
C CYS A 75 -6.05 -10.67 -5.73
N SER A 76 -7.10 -11.45 -5.47
CA SER A 76 -7.16 -12.86 -5.86
C SER A 76 -7.09 -13.06 -7.38
N SER A 77 -7.57 -12.09 -8.17
CA SER A 77 -7.63 -12.18 -9.63
C SER A 77 -6.37 -11.68 -10.34
N SER A 78 -5.35 -11.19 -9.60
CA SER A 78 -4.12 -10.67 -10.22
C SER A 78 -3.31 -11.73 -10.95
N VAL A 79 -3.27 -12.95 -10.39
CA VAL A 79 -2.65 -14.14 -10.98
C VAL A 79 -3.44 -15.39 -10.58
N LYS A 80 -3.15 -16.54 -11.19
CA LYS A 80 -3.75 -17.81 -10.77
C LYS A 80 -3.31 -18.15 -9.35
N ARG A 81 -4.27 -18.46 -8.45
CA ARG A 81 -4.02 -18.72 -7.04
C ARG A 81 -4.04 -20.20 -6.69
N LYS A 82 -3.26 -20.58 -5.68
CA LYS A 82 -3.36 -21.88 -5.01
C LYS A 82 -4.57 -21.87 -4.05
N PRO A 83 -5.20 -23.04 -3.78
CA PRO A 83 -6.28 -23.13 -2.79
C PRO A 83 -5.85 -22.61 -1.42
N GLY A 84 -6.76 -21.90 -0.75
CA GLY A 84 -6.49 -21.31 0.57
C GLY A 84 -5.76 -19.97 0.52
N TRP A 85 -5.50 -19.40 -0.67
CA TRP A 85 -4.86 -18.08 -0.81
C TRP A 85 -5.60 -17.00 0.00
N ARG A 86 -4.81 -16.18 0.67
CA ARG A 86 -5.29 -15.00 1.42
C ARG A 86 -4.43 -13.80 1.08
N PRO A 87 -4.99 -12.58 1.12
CA PRO A 87 -4.21 -11.36 0.99
C PRO A 87 -3.05 -11.32 1.97
N SER A 88 -1.89 -10.90 1.49
CA SER A 88 -0.68 -10.88 2.32
C SER A 88 0.25 -9.73 1.90
N PHE A 89 1.15 -9.40 2.81
CA PHE A 89 2.12 -8.33 2.66
C PHE A 89 3.40 -8.73 3.37
N GLY A 90 4.54 -8.55 2.71
CA GLY A 90 5.84 -8.84 3.28
C GLY A 90 6.65 -7.61 3.64
N GLN A 91 7.49 -7.73 4.67
CA GLN A 91 8.45 -6.70 5.06
C GLN A 91 9.73 -7.33 5.61
N ALA A 92 10.85 -6.63 5.44
CA ALA A 92 12.16 -7.09 5.93
C ALA A 92 13.04 -5.93 6.37
N ASP A 93 14.26 -6.24 6.86
CA ASP A 93 15.31 -5.29 7.20
C ASP A 93 14.88 -4.18 8.18
N ALA A 94 15.32 -2.96 7.92
CA ALA A 94 15.08 -1.79 8.77
C ALA A 94 13.59 -1.41 8.87
N ALA A 95 12.82 -1.62 7.80
CA ALA A 95 11.39 -1.34 7.81
C ALA A 95 10.64 -2.32 8.72
N GLN A 96 10.95 -3.62 8.66
CA GLN A 96 10.42 -4.59 9.60
C GLN A 96 10.90 -4.33 11.03
N GLY A 97 12.16 -3.94 11.21
CA GLY A 97 12.68 -3.54 12.51
C GLY A 97 11.89 -2.38 13.12
N HIS A 98 11.47 -1.42 12.30
CA HIS A 98 10.61 -0.33 12.75
C HIS A 98 9.23 -0.84 13.19
N LEU A 99 8.57 -1.68 12.38
CA LEU A 99 7.27 -2.26 12.73
C LEU A 99 7.34 -3.05 14.04
N SER A 100 8.39 -3.87 14.21
CA SER A 100 8.63 -4.62 15.45
C SER A 100 8.82 -3.72 16.66
N ASN A 101 9.62 -2.65 16.53
CA ASN A 101 9.85 -1.69 17.62
C ASN A 101 8.58 -0.90 17.98
N GLN A 102 7.66 -0.75 17.03
CA GLN A 102 6.33 -0.17 17.25
C GLN A 102 5.31 -1.21 17.74
N ASN A 103 5.72 -2.47 17.97
CA ASN A 103 4.83 -3.58 18.36
C ASN A 103 3.63 -3.74 17.41
N VAL A 104 3.86 -3.65 16.09
CA VAL A 104 2.84 -3.91 15.08
C VAL A 104 2.58 -5.41 14.97
N GLY A 105 1.32 -5.83 15.00
CA GLY A 105 0.95 -7.23 15.02
C GLY A 105 -0.52 -7.50 14.71
N VAL A 106 -1.02 -8.63 15.20
CA VAL A 106 -2.41 -9.07 14.99
C VAL A 106 -3.41 -8.02 15.45
N GLY A 107 -4.38 -7.73 14.58
CA GLY A 107 -5.43 -6.73 14.80
C GLY A 107 -5.08 -5.32 14.31
N ASP A 108 -3.81 -5.01 14.03
CA ASP A 108 -3.40 -3.73 13.46
C ASP A 108 -3.77 -3.63 11.97
N LEU A 109 -3.90 -2.40 11.47
CA LEU A 109 -4.37 -2.13 10.12
C LEU A 109 -3.30 -1.43 9.29
N PHE A 110 -2.90 -2.03 8.19
CA PHE A 110 -2.15 -1.35 7.13
C PHE A 110 -3.09 -0.64 6.17
N LEU A 111 -2.78 0.61 5.85
CA LEU A 111 -3.33 1.38 4.74
C LEU A 111 -2.18 1.65 3.76
N PHE A 112 -2.24 1.03 2.61
CA PHE A 112 -1.19 1.11 1.61
C PHE A 112 -1.34 2.37 0.76
N PHE A 113 -0.25 3.12 0.60
CA PHE A 113 -0.19 4.30 -0.26
C PHE A 113 0.97 4.23 -1.24
N GLY A 114 0.86 4.96 -2.33
CA GLY A 114 1.89 5.01 -3.35
C GLY A 114 1.84 6.30 -4.16
N TRP A 115 2.63 6.33 -5.23
CA TRP A 115 2.65 7.42 -6.21
C TRP A 115 1.67 7.14 -7.33
N PHE A 116 0.68 8.01 -7.49
CA PHE A 116 -0.45 7.84 -8.41
C PHE A 116 -0.67 9.04 -9.32
N GLN A 117 -1.32 8.79 -10.46
CA GLN A 117 -1.85 9.81 -11.35
C GLN A 117 -3.06 9.26 -12.10
N HIS A 118 -4.05 10.12 -12.35
CA HIS A 118 -5.23 9.77 -13.16
C HIS A 118 -4.81 9.44 -14.59
N VAL A 119 -5.51 8.48 -15.18
CA VAL A 119 -5.32 8.05 -16.56
C VAL A 119 -6.63 8.07 -17.33
N GLN A 120 -6.52 8.20 -18.64
CA GLN A 120 -7.64 8.16 -19.58
C GLN A 120 -7.27 7.33 -20.80
N ALA A 121 -8.27 6.74 -21.46
CA ALA A 121 -8.07 6.06 -22.73
C ALA A 121 -8.00 7.10 -23.86
N MET A 122 -6.93 7.06 -24.65
CA MET A 122 -6.71 7.90 -25.82
C MET A 122 -6.22 7.04 -26.99
N GLY A 123 -6.99 6.97 -28.08
CA GLY A 123 -6.59 6.21 -29.28
C GLY A 123 -6.28 4.73 -29.01
N GLY A 124 -7.00 4.07 -28.09
CA GLY A 124 -6.79 2.67 -27.74
C GLY A 124 -5.60 2.41 -26.79
N ARG A 125 -4.97 3.46 -26.26
CA ARG A 125 -3.88 3.41 -25.29
C ARG A 125 -4.24 4.16 -24.02
N TRP A 126 -3.56 3.83 -22.94
CA TRP A 126 -3.65 4.57 -21.67
C TRP A 126 -2.68 5.76 -21.67
N ALA A 127 -3.16 6.93 -21.25
CA ALA A 127 -2.34 8.13 -21.10
C ALA A 127 -2.68 8.83 -19.78
N TYR A 128 -1.69 9.50 -19.17
CA TYR A 128 -1.94 10.31 -17.99
C TYR A 128 -2.79 11.53 -18.31
N SER A 129 -3.76 11.82 -17.44
CA SER A 129 -4.53 13.05 -17.47
C SER A 129 -3.71 14.16 -16.82
N GLY A 130 -3.27 15.15 -17.60
CA GLY A 130 -2.43 16.25 -17.14
C GLY A 130 -0.94 15.89 -17.06
N ASN A 131 -0.20 16.62 -16.20
CA ASN A 131 1.24 16.40 -16.06
C ASN A 131 1.55 15.11 -15.27
N ARG A 132 2.75 14.53 -15.47
CA ARG A 132 3.20 13.28 -14.81
C ARG A 132 3.68 13.48 -13.36
N GLN A 133 3.45 14.63 -12.75
CA GLN A 133 3.93 14.90 -11.39
C GLN A 133 3.31 13.93 -10.38
N GLY A 134 2.03 13.62 -10.54
CA GLY A 134 1.29 12.71 -9.67
C GLY A 134 1.30 13.13 -8.20
N PHE A 135 0.71 12.31 -7.38
CA PHE A 135 0.52 12.57 -5.94
C PHE A 135 0.55 11.27 -5.14
N HIS A 136 0.69 11.33 -3.83
CA HIS A 136 0.50 10.18 -2.96
C HIS A 136 -0.99 9.97 -2.69
N ALA A 137 -1.44 8.74 -2.86
CA ALA A 137 -2.81 8.31 -2.55
C ALA A 137 -2.84 6.92 -1.93
N LEU A 138 -3.86 6.65 -1.15
CA LEU A 138 -4.17 5.34 -0.62
C LEU A 138 -4.75 4.46 -1.74
N PHE A 139 -4.40 3.15 -1.74
CA PHE A 139 -4.88 2.23 -2.77
C PHE A 139 -5.42 0.89 -2.24
N GLY A 140 -5.18 0.58 -0.96
CA GLY A 140 -5.64 -0.67 -0.37
C GLY A 140 -5.40 -0.73 1.13
N TRP A 141 -5.89 -1.81 1.73
CA TRP A 141 -5.78 -2.06 3.17
C TRP A 141 -5.54 -3.53 3.46
N LEU A 142 -5.01 -3.81 4.66
CA LEU A 142 -4.88 -5.15 5.23
C LEU A 142 -4.92 -5.06 6.75
N GLN A 143 -5.95 -5.63 7.38
CA GLN A 143 -5.96 -5.85 8.82
C GLN A 143 -5.31 -7.18 9.13
N VAL A 144 -4.34 -7.18 10.03
CA VAL A 144 -3.49 -8.34 10.32
C VAL A 144 -4.27 -9.41 11.09
N ASP A 145 -4.28 -10.63 10.56
CA ASP A 145 -4.76 -11.84 11.22
C ASP A 145 -3.62 -12.69 11.79
N ARG A 146 -2.56 -12.85 11.01
CA ARG A 146 -1.38 -13.63 11.38
C ARG A 146 -0.10 -12.92 10.95
N VAL A 147 0.90 -13.01 11.79
CA VAL A 147 2.28 -12.60 11.48
C VAL A 147 3.13 -13.87 11.39
N ILE A 148 3.86 -14.03 10.30
CA ILE A 148 4.72 -15.16 10.02
C ILE A 148 6.17 -14.67 10.00
N ASP A 149 6.99 -15.20 10.89
CA ASP A 149 8.45 -15.10 10.79
C ASP A 149 8.94 -16.15 9.79
N VAL A 150 9.31 -15.69 8.60
CA VAL A 150 9.66 -16.61 7.51
C VAL A 150 10.90 -17.43 7.84
N ASP A 151 11.89 -16.85 8.53
CA ASP A 151 13.11 -17.58 8.92
C ASP A 151 12.83 -18.68 9.94
N ALA A 152 11.90 -18.44 10.87
CA ALA A 152 11.53 -19.41 11.90
C ALA A 152 10.51 -20.45 11.44
N GLU A 153 9.63 -20.10 10.50
CA GLU A 153 8.47 -20.89 10.10
C GLU A 153 8.60 -21.49 8.69
N ILE A 154 9.77 -21.44 8.06
CA ILE A 154 9.94 -21.79 6.63
C ILE A 154 9.41 -23.19 6.28
N ASP A 155 9.62 -24.18 7.15
CA ASP A 155 9.19 -25.57 6.94
C ASP A 155 7.67 -25.77 7.15
N SER A 156 6.96 -24.77 7.71
CA SER A 156 5.53 -24.78 7.99
C SER A 156 4.74 -23.72 7.22
N ILE A 157 5.39 -23.07 6.24
CA ILE A 157 4.74 -22.09 5.38
C ILE A 157 3.57 -22.73 4.62
N PRO A 158 2.37 -22.13 4.64
CA PRO A 158 1.24 -22.64 3.87
C PRO A 158 1.55 -22.71 2.37
N PRO A 159 1.13 -23.78 1.65
CA PRO A 159 1.45 -23.96 0.23
C PRO A 159 1.04 -22.81 -0.68
N TRP A 160 0.00 -22.04 -0.31
CA TRP A 160 -0.45 -20.89 -1.06
C TRP A 160 0.47 -19.66 -0.94
N LEU A 161 1.40 -19.63 0.03
CA LEU A 161 2.43 -18.60 0.21
C LEU A 161 3.77 -18.95 -0.48
N GLU A 162 3.97 -20.16 -1.00
CA GLU A 162 5.25 -20.56 -1.60
C GLU A 162 5.70 -19.63 -2.74
N ASP A 163 4.74 -19.04 -3.48
CA ASP A 163 5.01 -18.10 -4.57
C ASP A 163 5.15 -16.63 -4.07
N HIS A 164 5.06 -16.39 -2.75
CA HIS A 164 5.27 -15.06 -2.19
C HIS A 164 6.76 -14.69 -2.21
N VAL A 165 7.10 -13.48 -2.63
CA VAL A 165 8.50 -13.03 -2.79
C VAL A 165 9.35 -13.26 -1.54
N HIS A 166 8.81 -13.02 -0.35
CA HIS A 166 9.49 -13.22 0.93
C HIS A 166 9.77 -14.70 1.27
N VAL A 167 9.02 -15.63 0.69
CA VAL A 167 9.26 -17.08 0.78
C VAL A 167 10.24 -17.53 -0.30
N MET A 168 10.04 -17.10 -1.55
CA MET A 168 10.93 -17.43 -2.67
C MET A 168 12.38 -17.03 -2.40
N PHE A 169 12.57 -15.84 -1.79
CA PHE A 169 13.91 -15.30 -1.47
C PHE A 169 14.29 -15.43 0.01
N HIS A 170 13.73 -16.40 0.73
CA HIS A 170 14.01 -16.54 2.16
C HIS A 170 15.50 -16.71 2.47
N ARG A 171 16.27 -17.36 1.58
CA ARG A 171 17.72 -17.56 1.77
C ARG A 171 18.51 -16.25 1.71
N GLU A 172 18.19 -15.38 0.75
CA GLU A 172 18.77 -14.05 0.55
C GLU A 172 18.33 -13.07 1.62
N MET A 173 17.16 -13.31 2.19
CA MET A 173 16.55 -12.50 3.26
C MET A 173 16.85 -13.04 4.67
N ARG A 174 17.58 -14.14 4.79
CA ARG A 174 17.89 -14.77 6.07
C ARG A 174 18.59 -13.81 7.02
N GLY A 175 18.07 -13.72 8.26
CA GLY A 175 18.58 -12.80 9.28
C GLY A 175 18.16 -11.33 9.10
N LYS A 176 17.34 -11.02 8.07
CA LYS A 176 16.83 -9.68 7.81
C LYS A 176 15.43 -9.44 8.39
N ARG A 177 15.03 -10.20 9.42
CA ARG A 177 13.68 -10.09 10.02
C ARG A 177 12.58 -10.28 8.97
N ASN A 178 12.75 -11.27 8.11
CA ASN A 178 11.85 -11.55 7.01
C ASN A 178 10.46 -11.97 7.52
N THR A 179 9.45 -11.11 7.34
CA THR A 179 8.13 -11.26 7.96
C THR A 179 7.03 -11.11 6.92
N ILE A 180 5.98 -11.94 7.03
CA ILE A 180 4.76 -11.84 6.24
C ILE A 180 3.57 -11.57 7.16
N TYR A 181 2.77 -10.57 6.81
CA TYR A 181 1.49 -10.24 7.43
C TYR A 181 0.37 -10.80 6.57
N VAL A 182 -0.45 -11.69 7.13
CA VAL A 182 -1.63 -12.27 6.45
C VAL A 182 -2.86 -11.47 6.86
N GLY A 183 -3.67 -11.09 5.89
CA GLY A 183 -4.89 -10.30 6.11
C GLY A 183 -6.01 -11.14 6.73
N ARG A 184 -6.88 -10.50 7.54
CA ARG A 184 -8.09 -11.12 8.06
C ARG A 184 -9.08 -11.41 6.93
N GLU A 185 -9.94 -12.40 7.12
CA GLU A 185 -11.04 -12.67 6.19
C GLU A 185 -12.08 -11.55 6.23
N ARG A 186 -12.41 -11.11 7.44
CA ARG A 186 -13.37 -10.01 7.68
C ARG A 186 -12.72 -8.90 8.47
N LEU A 187 -13.07 -7.67 8.11
CA LEU A 187 -12.62 -6.47 8.81
C LEU A 187 -13.22 -6.46 10.23
N GLY A 188 -12.36 -6.33 11.22
CA GLY A 188 -12.74 -6.22 12.64
C GLY A 188 -12.55 -4.79 13.12
N LEU A 189 -13.15 -3.82 12.43
CA LEU A 189 -13.18 -2.40 12.81
C LEU A 189 -14.61 -2.00 13.07
N GLY A 190 -14.86 -1.33 14.21
CA GLY A 190 -16.09 -0.65 14.57
C GLY A 190 -17.39 -1.40 14.30
N SER A 191 -18.34 -0.72 13.66
CA SER A 191 -19.71 -1.19 13.42
C SER A 191 -19.96 -1.74 12.01
N VAL A 192 -18.93 -1.79 11.14
CA VAL A 192 -19.11 -2.18 9.73
C VAL A 192 -18.98 -3.68 9.58
N GLU A 193 -20.11 -4.37 9.46
CA GLU A 193 -20.14 -5.81 9.22
C GLU A 193 -20.01 -6.11 7.71
N GLY A 194 -19.37 -7.24 7.39
CA GLY A 194 -19.36 -7.81 6.04
C GLY A 194 -18.23 -7.38 5.11
N LEU A 195 -17.42 -6.38 5.46
CA LEU A 195 -16.26 -6.00 4.65
C LEU A 195 -15.10 -7.00 4.80
N SER A 196 -14.35 -7.19 3.71
CA SER A 196 -13.11 -7.97 3.73
C SER A 196 -12.06 -7.31 4.62
N GLY A 197 -11.32 -8.12 5.37
CA GLY A 197 -10.20 -7.64 6.21
C GLY A 197 -9.01 -7.13 5.42
N ALA A 198 -8.94 -7.40 4.11
CA ALA A 198 -7.95 -6.85 3.21
C ALA A 198 -8.51 -6.68 1.81
N GLY A 199 -8.00 -5.70 1.08
CA GLY A 199 -8.46 -5.42 -0.27
C GLY A 199 -7.83 -4.16 -0.86
N ARG A 200 -8.30 -3.80 -2.05
CA ARG A 200 -7.95 -2.55 -2.73
C ARG A 200 -9.18 -1.67 -2.87
N PHE A 201 -8.99 -0.37 -2.93
CA PHE A 201 -10.08 0.57 -3.26
C PHE A 201 -10.46 0.41 -4.73
N ASN A 202 -11.74 0.14 -4.97
CA ASN A 202 -12.27 -0.15 -6.32
C ASN A 202 -12.77 1.11 -7.03
N CYS A 203 -12.94 2.22 -6.31
CA CYS A 203 -13.29 3.51 -6.87
C CYS A 203 -12.38 4.61 -6.33
N TRP A 204 -12.27 5.69 -7.06
CA TRP A 204 -11.60 6.90 -6.61
C TRP A 204 -12.55 7.80 -5.85
N HIS A 205 -12.09 8.35 -4.74
CA HIS A 205 -12.66 9.52 -4.08
C HIS A 205 -11.54 10.37 -3.46
N ASP A 206 -11.76 11.66 -3.33
CA ASP A 206 -10.72 12.63 -2.97
C ASP A 206 -10.11 12.39 -1.58
N SER A 207 -10.84 11.74 -0.67
CA SER A 207 -10.28 11.41 0.65
C SER A 207 -9.16 10.34 0.59
N LEU A 208 -8.98 9.64 -0.53
CA LEU A 208 -7.83 8.75 -0.75
C LEU A 208 -6.54 9.53 -1.03
N GLN A 209 -6.64 10.77 -1.49
CA GLN A 209 -5.48 11.60 -1.78
C GLN A 209 -4.84 12.12 -0.49
N LEU A 210 -3.55 11.82 -0.32
CA LEU A 210 -2.76 12.31 0.81
C LEU A 210 -2.08 13.65 0.47
N THR A 211 -1.54 13.78 -0.74
CA THR A 211 -0.84 15.01 -1.17
C THR A 211 -1.82 16.17 -1.28
N LYS A 212 -1.47 17.31 -0.69
CA LYS A 212 -2.22 18.57 -0.86
C LYS A 212 -2.22 18.98 -2.32
N ASN A 213 -3.38 19.38 -2.85
CA ASN A 213 -3.53 19.83 -4.23
C ASN A 213 -2.56 20.96 -4.56
N GLY A 214 -1.89 20.86 -5.70
CA GLY A 214 -0.92 21.85 -6.18
C GLY A 214 0.45 21.82 -5.50
N GLU A 215 0.66 20.93 -4.54
CA GLU A 215 1.91 20.82 -3.78
C GLU A 215 2.75 19.61 -4.19
N SER A 216 3.98 19.56 -3.69
CA SER A 216 4.86 18.40 -3.88
C SER A 216 4.32 17.16 -3.17
N ARG A 217 4.65 15.96 -3.66
CA ARG A 217 4.21 14.69 -3.08
C ARG A 217 4.49 14.54 -1.58
N SER A 218 5.51 15.21 -1.06
CA SER A 218 5.86 15.17 0.34
C SER A 218 4.99 16.05 1.24
N LYS A 219 4.13 16.91 0.68
CA LYS A 219 3.21 17.72 1.47
C LYS A 219 1.81 17.08 1.47
N TRP A 220 1.47 16.48 2.59
CA TRP A 220 0.18 15.82 2.79
C TRP A 220 -0.81 16.75 3.48
N SER A 221 -2.06 16.71 3.04
CA SER A 221 -3.19 17.32 3.71
C SER A 221 -4.00 16.24 4.40
N LEU A 222 -3.93 16.20 5.72
CA LEU A 222 -4.58 15.19 6.56
C LEU A 222 -5.71 15.83 7.39
N PRO A 223 -6.69 15.04 7.90
CA PRO A 223 -7.66 15.55 8.86
C PRO A 223 -6.97 16.24 10.05
N GLY A 224 -7.54 17.34 10.54
CA GLY A 224 -6.91 18.16 11.59
C GLY A 224 -6.57 17.42 12.87
N TRP A 225 -7.28 16.33 13.18
CA TRP A 225 -7.01 15.50 14.35
C TRP A 225 -5.68 14.70 14.27
N PHE A 226 -5.04 14.59 13.08
CA PHE A 226 -3.68 14.02 12.93
C PHE A 226 -2.59 14.88 13.58
N ASN A 227 -2.90 16.13 13.95
CA ASN A 227 -1.91 17.01 14.56
C ASN A 227 -1.27 16.35 15.79
N PRO A 228 0.06 16.55 16.01
CA PRO A 228 0.78 15.91 17.11
C PRO A 228 0.72 16.71 18.43
N TRP A 229 0.13 17.91 18.43
CA TRP A 229 0.20 18.80 19.59
C TRP A 229 -0.64 18.26 20.75
N GLY A 230 -0.02 18.20 21.94
CA GLY A 230 -0.66 17.66 23.13
C GLY A 230 -0.78 16.14 23.16
N LYS A 231 -0.17 15.42 22.21
CA LYS A 231 -0.18 13.96 22.13
C LYS A 231 1.14 13.40 22.69
N LYS A 232 1.08 12.20 23.30
CA LYS A 232 2.27 11.48 23.80
C LYS A 232 3.06 10.87 22.65
N THR A 233 2.38 10.42 21.60
CA THR A 233 2.99 9.89 20.39
C THR A 233 2.45 10.64 19.18
N CYS A 234 3.14 10.56 18.05
CA CYS A 234 2.69 11.08 16.76
C CYS A 234 2.89 10.01 15.70
N LEU A 235 2.44 10.32 14.48
CA LEU A 235 2.78 9.50 13.31
C LEU A 235 4.30 9.27 13.29
N SER A 236 4.76 8.03 13.34
CA SER A 236 6.17 7.69 13.51
C SER A 236 7.04 8.37 12.44
N TYR A 237 8.30 8.67 12.77
CA TYR A 237 9.22 9.52 12.00
C TYR A 237 8.84 11.01 11.89
N HIS A 238 7.66 11.42 12.33
CA HIS A 238 7.15 12.79 12.16
C HIS A 238 7.02 13.57 13.47
N GLY A 239 7.85 13.23 14.48
CA GLY A 239 7.84 13.89 15.79
C GLY A 239 8.36 15.34 15.79
N ASN A 240 8.99 15.81 14.71
CA ASN A 240 9.43 17.20 14.63
C ASN A 240 8.23 18.14 14.36
N PRO A 241 7.86 19.04 15.32
CA PRO A 241 6.71 19.92 15.15
C PRO A 241 6.78 20.85 13.94
N LYS A 242 7.99 21.20 13.48
CA LYS A 242 8.20 22.04 12.28
C LYS A 242 7.71 21.42 10.98
N ARG A 243 7.40 20.12 10.98
CA ARG A 243 6.83 19.42 9.83
C ARG A 243 5.33 19.59 9.70
N TRP A 244 4.68 20.13 10.71
CA TRP A 244 3.23 20.21 10.83
C TRP A 244 2.75 21.64 10.85
N THR A 245 1.71 21.97 10.09
CA THR A 245 1.11 23.30 10.06
C THR A 245 -0.40 23.16 9.93
N MET A 246 -1.18 23.91 10.72
CA MET A 246 -2.64 23.95 10.54
C MET A 246 -3.02 24.68 9.25
N ASP A 247 -4.06 24.19 8.60
CA ASP A 247 -4.65 24.74 7.38
C ASP A 247 -6.19 24.58 7.46
N GLY A 248 -6.83 25.50 8.13
CA GLY A 248 -8.26 25.40 8.46
C GLY A 248 -8.54 24.21 9.39
N ASP A 249 -9.45 23.36 8.98
CA ASP A 249 -9.83 22.10 9.67
C ASP A 249 -8.90 20.92 9.36
N ARG A 250 -7.87 21.15 8.55
CA ARG A 250 -6.86 20.17 8.15
C ARG A 250 -5.49 20.46 8.76
N VAL A 251 -4.61 19.47 8.72
CA VAL A 251 -3.20 19.65 9.04
C VAL A 251 -2.34 19.26 7.86
N ILE A 252 -1.36 20.11 7.56
CA ILE A 252 -0.37 19.87 6.53
C ILE A 252 0.86 19.23 7.16
N LEU A 253 1.21 18.05 6.66
CA LEU A 253 2.42 17.33 7.06
C LEU A 253 3.45 17.38 5.92
N THR A 254 4.64 17.88 6.20
CA THR A 254 5.80 17.65 5.33
C THR A 254 6.44 16.31 5.71
N THR A 255 6.20 15.28 4.89
CA THR A 255 6.68 13.91 5.16
C THR A 255 8.20 13.81 5.09
N VAL A 256 8.74 12.82 5.79
CA VAL A 256 10.17 12.46 5.66
C VAL A 256 10.42 11.76 4.32
N GLY A 257 11.61 11.95 3.76
CA GLY A 257 12.01 11.25 2.53
C GLY A 257 12.40 9.79 2.75
N LYS A 258 12.81 9.45 3.98
CA LYS A 258 13.20 8.09 4.39
C LYS A 258 12.09 7.45 5.23
N GLY A 259 12.02 6.12 5.19
CA GLY A 259 10.98 5.36 5.87
C GLY A 259 9.83 5.02 4.92
N GLN A 260 9.25 3.84 5.14
CA GLN A 260 8.16 3.33 4.32
C GLN A 260 6.90 3.09 5.15
N GLU A 261 7.08 2.91 6.46
CA GLU A 261 6.04 2.48 7.40
C GLU A 261 5.82 3.58 8.44
N PHE A 262 4.69 4.29 8.38
CA PHE A 262 4.35 5.34 9.33
C PHE A 262 3.25 4.85 10.27
N VAL A 263 3.59 4.64 11.53
CA VAL A 263 2.72 4.02 12.53
C VAL A 263 2.03 5.09 13.36
N LEU A 264 0.71 4.97 13.51
CA LEU A 264 -0.16 5.80 14.33
C LEU A 264 -0.82 4.95 15.42
N ASP A 265 -0.73 5.35 16.69
CA ASP A 265 -1.39 4.67 17.80
C ASP A 265 -2.82 5.21 17.96
N THR A 266 -3.83 4.34 17.79
CA THR A 266 -5.23 4.75 17.93
C THR A 266 -5.65 5.09 19.36
N ASN A 267 -4.87 4.73 20.38
CA ASN A 267 -5.13 5.18 21.75
C ASN A 267 -4.91 6.68 21.90
N GLU A 268 -3.95 7.24 21.17
CA GLU A 268 -3.69 8.69 21.11
C GLU A 268 -4.57 9.39 20.05
N TYR A 269 -5.00 8.64 19.02
CA TYR A 269 -5.76 9.14 17.87
C TYR A 269 -7.02 8.30 17.63
N PRO A 270 -8.01 8.32 18.54
CA PRO A 270 -9.20 7.46 18.43
C PRO A 270 -10.03 7.72 17.16
N GLN A 271 -9.99 8.92 16.61
CA GLN A 271 -10.67 9.30 15.36
C GLN A 271 -10.12 8.51 14.14
N ALA A 272 -8.92 7.97 14.25
CA ALA A 272 -8.28 7.24 13.16
C ALA A 272 -9.02 5.95 12.78
N ILE A 273 -9.75 5.33 13.72
CA ILE A 273 -10.55 4.13 13.48
C ILE A 273 -11.70 4.47 12.54
N GLY A 274 -12.53 5.45 12.90
CA GLY A 274 -13.67 5.87 12.07
C GLY A 274 -13.22 6.43 10.70
N TRP A 275 -12.05 7.13 10.65
CA TRP A 275 -11.49 7.59 9.39
C TRP A 275 -11.09 6.42 8.47
N ALA A 276 -10.48 5.37 9.00
CA ALA A 276 -10.12 4.19 8.22
C ALA A 276 -11.35 3.42 7.73
N GLU A 277 -12.38 3.29 8.58
CA GLU A 277 -13.67 2.70 8.21
C GLU A 277 -14.34 3.46 7.06
N ASP A 278 -14.43 4.78 7.18
CA ASP A 278 -15.00 5.64 6.14
C ASP A 278 -14.28 5.50 4.80
N LEU A 279 -12.95 5.41 4.81
CA LEU A 279 -12.15 5.18 3.60
C LEU A 279 -12.48 3.83 2.98
N ILE A 280 -12.53 2.76 3.78
CA ILE A 280 -12.75 1.40 3.30
C ILE A 280 -14.19 1.25 2.78
N CYS A 281 -15.18 1.81 3.46
CA CYS A 281 -16.57 1.78 3.00
C CYS A 281 -16.74 2.51 1.67
N LYS A 282 -16.28 3.77 1.58
CA LYS A 282 -16.40 4.59 0.36
C LYS A 282 -15.62 4.01 -0.83
N GLY A 283 -14.50 3.37 -0.57
CA GLY A 283 -13.67 2.79 -1.63
C GLY A 283 -14.18 1.45 -2.19
N ASN A 284 -15.25 0.89 -1.61
CA ASN A 284 -15.86 -0.38 -2.04
C ASN A 284 -17.28 -0.23 -2.60
N THR A 285 -17.83 0.97 -2.60
CA THR A 285 -19.11 1.29 -3.26
C THR A 285 -18.89 1.72 -4.69
#